data_ae1cdb757441f99f112c626dfc54bc4f
#
_entry.id   ae1cdb757441f99f112c626dfc54bc4f
#
_cell.length_a   1.000
_cell.length_b   1.000
_cell.length_c   1.000
_cell.angle_alpha   90.00
_cell.angle_beta   90.00
_cell.angle_gamma   90.00
#
_symmetry.space_group_name_H-M   'P 1'
#
loop_
_entity.id
_entity.type
_entity.pdbx_description
1 polymer ?
#
loop_
_entity_poly.entity_id
_entity_poly.type
_entity_poly.pdbx_seq_one_letter_code
_entity_poly.pdbx_strand_id
1 'polypeptide(L)'
;VFTRPGMPLRITAEYENWRRVEDSEGAGGWVHYSLLSGSRTALVTLDMAEFRAAPSDDATVVAQAETGVIGRILECEVDWCRIALDGQRGWVRKTAIWGVNADEVFD
;
A
#
# COMPACT_ATOMS: atom_id res chain seq x y z
N VAL A 1 -15.02 11.55 -7.64
CA VAL A 1 -14.29 10.98 -6.50
C VAL A 1 -12.91 11.59 -6.45
N PHE A 2 -12.56 12.18 -5.32
CA PHE A 2 -11.24 12.75 -5.12
C PHE A 2 -10.33 11.72 -4.48
N THR A 3 -9.14 11.54 -5.07
CA THR A 3 -8.09 10.73 -4.48
C THR A 3 -6.92 11.64 -4.14
N ARG A 4 -6.27 11.37 -3.00
CA ARG A 4 -5.06 12.09 -2.62
C ARG A 4 -3.90 11.60 -3.49
N PRO A 5 -2.90 12.47 -3.81
CA PRO A 5 -1.70 12.02 -4.49
C PRO A 5 -1.06 10.87 -3.71
N GLY A 6 -0.68 9.81 -4.40
CA GLY A 6 -0.07 8.63 -3.81
C GLY A 6 -1.04 7.65 -3.14
N MET A 7 -2.35 7.95 -3.11
CA MET A 7 -3.34 7.05 -2.51
C MET A 7 -3.39 5.72 -3.27
N PRO A 8 -3.34 4.57 -2.57
CA PRO A 8 -3.41 3.28 -3.25
C PRO A 8 -4.79 3.03 -3.85
N LEU A 9 -4.81 2.51 -5.07
CA LEU A 9 -6.02 2.19 -5.79
C LEU A 9 -5.91 0.77 -6.35
N ARG A 10 -7.03 0.04 -6.34
CA ARG A 10 -7.12 -1.28 -6.95
C ARG A 10 -7.74 -1.15 -8.33
N ILE A 11 -7.10 -1.73 -9.34
CA ILE A 11 -7.66 -1.80 -10.68
C ILE A 11 -8.61 -2.99 -10.73
N THR A 12 -9.89 -2.73 -10.98
CA THR A 12 -10.92 -3.76 -10.99
C THR A 12 -11.40 -4.13 -12.40
N ALA A 13 -11.15 -3.28 -13.38
CA ALA A 13 -11.52 -3.55 -14.78
C ALA A 13 -10.70 -2.68 -15.72
N GLU A 14 -10.63 -3.10 -17.00
CA GLU A 14 -9.93 -2.36 -18.05
C GLU A 14 -10.83 -2.22 -19.28
N TYR A 15 -10.80 -1.06 -19.90
CA TYR A 15 -11.46 -0.81 -21.18
C TYR A 15 -10.61 0.17 -21.98
N GLU A 16 -9.94 -0.34 -23.01
CA GLU A 16 -9.01 0.46 -23.84
C GLU A 16 -7.96 1.15 -22.95
N ASN A 17 -7.97 2.49 -22.92
CA ASN A 17 -7.02 3.28 -22.10
C ASN A 17 -7.60 3.65 -20.74
N TRP A 18 -8.75 3.10 -20.38
CA TRP A 18 -9.42 3.39 -19.12
C TRP A 18 -9.26 2.23 -18.17
N ARG A 19 -9.12 2.55 -16.89
CA ARG A 19 -9.06 1.56 -15.81
C ARG A 19 -10.11 1.90 -14.78
N ARG A 20 -10.91 0.91 -14.41
CA ARG A 20 -11.79 1.06 -13.28
C ARG A 20 -10.97 0.81 -12.02
N VAL A 21 -11.05 1.77 -11.09
CA VAL A 21 -10.26 1.72 -9.85
C VAL A 21 -11.18 1.78 -8.65
N GLU A 22 -10.68 1.28 -7.51
CA GLU A 22 -11.38 1.25 -6.26
C GLU A 22 -10.40 1.62 -5.17
N ASP A 23 -10.81 2.50 -4.24
CA ASP A 23 -9.98 2.85 -3.09
C ASP A 23 -10.25 1.93 -1.90
N SER A 24 -9.61 2.20 -0.76
CA SER A 24 -9.72 1.37 0.44
C SER A 24 -11.12 1.37 1.06
N GLU A 25 -11.97 2.33 0.70
CA GLU A 25 -13.34 2.45 1.20
C GLU A 25 -14.37 1.92 0.22
N GLY A 26 -13.92 1.36 -0.90
CA GLY A 26 -14.79 0.83 -1.94
C GLY A 26 -15.31 1.86 -2.92
N ALA A 27 -14.97 3.13 -2.75
CA ALA A 27 -15.33 4.16 -3.72
C ALA A 27 -14.49 4.00 -4.98
N GLY A 28 -15.08 4.18 -6.14
CA GLY A 28 -14.39 3.93 -7.39
C GLY A 28 -14.91 4.74 -8.55
N GLY A 29 -14.31 4.49 -9.69
CA GLY A 29 -14.66 5.14 -10.94
C GLY A 29 -13.69 4.75 -12.04
N TRP A 30 -13.89 5.29 -13.22
CA TRP A 30 -13.00 5.05 -14.35
C TRP A 30 -12.01 6.21 -14.47
N VAL A 31 -10.73 5.88 -14.61
CA VAL A 31 -9.67 6.87 -14.84
C VAL A 31 -8.85 6.47 -16.04
N HIS A 32 -8.30 7.46 -16.75
CA HIS A 32 -7.40 7.20 -17.85
C HIS A 32 -6.08 6.65 -17.30
N TYR A 33 -5.52 5.60 -17.94
CA TYR A 33 -4.33 4.94 -17.44
C TYR A 33 -3.16 5.89 -17.20
N SER A 34 -3.05 6.96 -17.98
CA SER A 34 -1.97 7.94 -17.84
C SER A 34 -2.02 8.73 -16.52
N LEU A 35 -3.15 8.67 -15.82
CA LEU A 35 -3.32 9.35 -14.52
C LEU A 35 -2.93 8.46 -13.35
N LEU A 36 -2.66 7.17 -13.59
CA LEU A 36 -2.27 6.25 -12.55
C LEU A 36 -0.77 6.33 -12.31
N SER A 37 -0.37 6.29 -11.03
CA SER A 37 1.03 6.27 -10.65
C SER A 37 1.68 4.95 -11.03
N GLY A 38 2.93 4.99 -11.51
CA GLY A 38 3.74 3.79 -11.72
C GLY A 38 4.29 3.20 -10.43
N SER A 39 4.23 3.93 -9.32
CA SER A 39 4.69 3.47 -8.01
C SER A 39 3.52 2.86 -7.24
N ARG A 40 3.77 1.72 -6.59
CA ARG A 40 2.77 1.10 -5.73
C ARG A 40 2.86 1.69 -4.33
N THR A 41 1.70 1.99 -3.77
CA THR A 41 1.59 2.52 -2.41
C THR A 41 0.65 1.65 -1.59
N ALA A 42 0.76 1.75 -0.28
CA ALA A 42 -0.12 1.11 0.68
C ALA A 42 -0.63 2.12 1.69
N LEU A 43 -1.86 1.90 2.14
CA LEU A 43 -2.50 2.72 3.17
C LEU A 43 -2.45 1.95 4.48
N VAL A 44 -1.95 2.57 5.54
CA VAL A 44 -1.98 1.99 6.89
C VAL A 44 -3.41 1.99 7.39
N THR A 45 -3.91 0.81 7.75
CA THR A 45 -5.28 0.63 8.23
C THR A 45 -5.36 0.28 9.71
N LEU A 46 -4.26 -0.14 10.30
CA LEU A 46 -4.16 -0.46 11.71
C LEU A 46 -3.52 0.72 12.44
N ASP A 47 -4.16 1.20 13.52
CA ASP A 47 -3.63 2.31 14.30
C ASP A 47 -2.29 1.93 14.93
N MET A 48 -1.29 2.81 14.80
CA MET A 48 0.07 2.60 15.31
C MET A 48 0.69 1.30 14.79
N ALA A 49 0.59 1.07 13.48
CA ALA A 49 1.22 -0.07 12.83
C ALA A 49 2.74 -0.03 13.04
N GLU A 50 3.30 -1.17 13.46
CA GLU A 50 4.73 -1.28 13.74
C GLU A 50 5.49 -1.71 12.50
N PHE A 51 6.50 -0.93 12.13
CA PHE A 51 7.40 -1.22 11.02
C PHE A 51 8.72 -1.70 11.60
N ARG A 52 9.17 -2.87 11.17
CA ARG A 52 10.32 -3.56 11.75
C ARG A 52 11.51 -3.60 10.81
N ALA A 53 12.68 -3.85 11.36
CA ALA A 53 13.93 -3.90 10.58
C ALA A 53 14.00 -5.12 9.66
N ALA A 54 13.24 -6.18 9.96
CA ALA A 54 13.20 -7.42 9.19
C ALA A 54 11.78 -7.98 9.21
N PRO A 55 11.40 -8.86 8.26
CA PRO A 55 10.06 -9.45 8.22
C PRO A 55 9.88 -10.53 9.28
N SER A 56 9.92 -10.13 10.52
CA SER A 56 9.85 -11.03 11.68
C SER A 56 9.27 -10.29 12.88
N ASP A 57 8.44 -10.99 13.66
CA ASP A 57 7.87 -10.42 14.89
C ASP A 57 8.95 -10.14 15.96
N ASP A 58 10.10 -10.78 15.84
CA ASP A 58 11.21 -10.60 16.78
C ASP A 58 12.14 -9.44 16.37
N ALA A 59 11.96 -8.89 15.19
CA ALA A 59 12.80 -7.81 14.70
C ALA A 59 12.52 -6.51 15.44
N THR A 60 13.54 -5.65 15.49
CA THR A 60 13.42 -4.33 16.13
C THR A 60 12.41 -3.45 15.39
N VAL A 61 11.54 -2.79 16.15
CA VAL A 61 10.62 -1.80 15.61
C VAL A 61 11.42 -0.53 15.28
N VAL A 62 11.39 -0.12 14.01
CA VAL A 62 12.14 1.06 13.54
C VAL A 62 11.23 2.27 13.34
N ALA A 63 9.93 2.06 13.21
CA ALA A 63 8.97 3.13 13.03
C ALA A 63 7.57 2.67 13.40
N GLN A 64 6.68 3.62 13.66
CA GLN A 64 5.25 3.37 13.86
C GLN A 64 4.49 4.37 13.00
N ALA A 65 3.35 3.94 12.48
CA ALA A 65 2.50 4.79 11.64
C ALA A 65 1.05 4.71 12.07
N GLU A 66 0.40 5.86 12.07
CA GLU A 66 -1.03 5.95 12.38
C GLU A 66 -1.87 5.49 11.18
N THR A 67 -3.13 5.14 11.45
CA THR A 67 -4.11 4.87 10.40
C THR A 67 -4.19 6.05 9.44
N GLY A 68 -4.17 5.76 8.15
CA GLY A 68 -4.27 6.77 7.11
C GLY A 68 -2.94 7.20 6.51
N VAL A 69 -1.82 6.79 7.10
CA VAL A 69 -0.50 7.06 6.52
C VAL A 69 -0.32 6.25 5.25
N ILE A 70 0.24 6.90 4.23
CA ILE A 70 0.51 6.26 2.93
C ILE A 70 2.02 6.11 2.77
N GLY A 71 2.45 4.88 2.43
CA GLY A 71 3.85 4.60 2.17
C GLY A 71 4.03 3.93 0.81
N ARG A 72 5.25 4.01 0.27
CA ARG A 72 5.59 3.36 -1.00
C ARG A 72 6.04 1.93 -0.74
N ILE A 73 5.45 0.99 -1.48
CA ILE A 73 5.81 -0.43 -1.37
C ILE A 73 7.11 -0.68 -2.12
N LEU A 74 8.11 -1.22 -1.44
CA LEU A 74 9.41 -1.55 -2.03
C LEU A 74 9.47 -3.01 -2.44
N GLU A 75 9.02 -3.91 -1.57
CA GLU A 75 8.96 -5.34 -1.86
C GLU A 75 7.95 -5.99 -0.91
N CYS A 76 7.43 -7.15 -1.28
CA CYS A 76 6.51 -7.92 -0.44
C CYS A 76 6.91 -9.39 -0.42
N GLU A 77 6.81 -9.98 0.75
CA GLU A 77 6.89 -11.43 0.96
C GLU A 77 5.49 -11.96 1.25
N VAL A 78 5.38 -13.20 1.69
CA VAL A 78 4.08 -13.85 1.89
C VAL A 78 3.21 -13.09 2.89
N ASP A 79 3.76 -12.72 4.05
CA ASP A 79 3.00 -12.07 5.12
C ASP A 79 3.41 -10.62 5.40
N TRP A 80 4.48 -10.15 4.77
CA TRP A 80 5.09 -8.87 5.09
C TRP A 80 5.38 -8.06 3.84
N CYS A 81 5.34 -6.73 3.98
CA CYS A 81 5.81 -5.82 2.93
C CYS A 81 6.78 -4.82 3.52
N ARG A 82 7.83 -4.55 2.75
CA ARG A 82 8.78 -3.49 3.08
C ARG A 82 8.27 -2.20 2.47
N ILE A 83 8.11 -1.18 3.31
CA ILE A 83 7.48 0.07 2.91
C ILE A 83 8.38 1.24 3.27
N ALA A 84 8.52 2.17 2.34
CA ALA A 84 9.20 3.44 2.58
C ALA A 84 8.20 4.43 3.12
N LEU A 85 8.46 4.92 4.33
CA LEU A 85 7.77 6.02 4.93
C LEU A 85 8.64 7.28 4.80
N ASP A 86 8.16 8.40 5.29
CA ASP A 86 8.91 9.65 5.23
C ASP A 86 10.25 9.51 5.96
N GLY A 87 11.32 9.37 5.19
CA GLY A 87 12.68 9.25 5.71
C GLY A 87 13.05 7.90 6.32
N GLN A 88 12.16 6.93 6.32
CA GLN A 88 12.42 5.62 6.93
C GLN A 88 11.86 4.48 6.09
N ARG A 89 12.37 3.27 6.34
CA ARG A 89 11.90 2.04 5.70
C ARG A 89 11.71 0.98 6.76
N GLY A 90 10.69 0.14 6.57
CA GLY A 90 10.46 -0.95 7.51
C GLY A 90 9.53 -2.00 6.95
N TRP A 91 9.53 -3.15 7.61
CA TRP A 91 8.67 -4.27 7.27
C TRP A 91 7.40 -4.22 8.13
N VAL A 92 6.25 -4.33 7.49
CA VAL A 92 4.95 -4.32 8.14
C VAL A 92 4.15 -5.52 7.67
N ARG A 93 3.31 -6.07 8.54
CA ARG A 93 2.42 -7.15 8.15
C ARG A 93 1.37 -6.65 7.17
N LYS A 94 1.03 -7.48 6.19
CA LYS A 94 0.00 -7.15 5.20
C LYS A 94 -1.35 -6.88 5.84
N THR A 95 -1.62 -7.46 7.01
CA THR A 95 -2.87 -7.24 7.74
C THR A 95 -3.02 -5.82 8.30
N ALA A 96 -1.92 -5.07 8.35
CA ALA A 96 -1.93 -3.69 8.86
C ALA A 96 -2.06 -2.65 7.74
N ILE A 97 -2.10 -3.08 6.48
CA ILE A 97 -2.12 -2.19 5.33
C ILE A 97 -3.17 -2.63 4.31
N TRP A 98 -3.55 -1.69 3.44
CA TRP A 98 -4.41 -1.93 2.29
C TRP A 98 -3.67 -1.51 1.02
N GLY A 99 -3.88 -2.25 -0.06
CA GLY A 99 -3.24 -1.99 -1.36
C GLY A 99 -2.40 -3.14 -1.86
N VAL A 100 -2.32 -4.23 -1.09
CA VAL A 100 -1.58 -5.44 -1.44
C VAL A 100 -2.50 -6.64 -1.20
N ASN A 101 -2.52 -7.58 -2.15
CA ASN A 101 -3.24 -8.84 -1.95
C ASN A 101 -2.47 -9.73 -0.97
N ALA A 102 -3.21 -10.55 -0.21
CA ALA A 102 -2.62 -11.38 0.85
C ALA A 102 -1.57 -12.37 0.31
N ASP A 103 -1.71 -12.80 -0.93
CA ASP A 103 -0.80 -13.76 -1.57
C ASP A 103 0.22 -13.10 -2.50
N GLU A 104 0.25 -11.79 -2.57
CA GLU A 104 1.12 -11.06 -3.49
C GLU A 104 2.55 -11.02 -2.98
N VAL A 105 3.50 -11.43 -3.83
CA VAL A 105 4.93 -11.42 -3.54
C VAL A 105 5.64 -10.73 -4.69
N PHE A 106 6.46 -9.72 -4.40
CA PHE A 106 7.28 -9.05 -5.41
C PHE A 106 8.42 -8.26 -4.74
N ASP A 107 9.39 -7.90 -5.54
CA ASP A 107 10.52 -7.07 -5.11
C ASP A 107 10.88 -6.03 -6.15
#